data_b20b67bd60d19703250550b13140c227
#
_entry.id   b20b67bd60d19703250550b13140c227
#
_cell.length_a   1.000
_cell.length_b   1.000
_cell.length_c   1.000
_cell.angle_alpha   90.00
_cell.angle_beta   90.00
_cell.angle_gamma   90.00
#
_symmetry.space_group_name_H-M   'P 1'
#
loop_
_entity.id
_entity.type
_entity.pdbx_description
1 polymer ?
#
loop_
_entity_poly.entity_id
_entity_poly.type
_entity_poly.pdbx_seq_one_letter_code
_entity_poly.pdbx_strand_id
1 'polypeptide(L)'
;MFKRQSIPLWGLWFWCLSLQSRNASAKSSKYQDLNEQYGGALTDSGAYLYGSNKWGDDGSGSQNMTVLLADDNGASFNATWMWEKNIEYVHAYPNVGYQSIQLPTTVSNVDSFHLSGSWSVFPVASPTASNMTTALSAIACKADIALDMFLDANNVSSTNASLATHEVMVWQSVWGGVWPIGYYDPPTGAPEYNLSGITYQLFTGRNQQGQKQAVFSWVPTVYQESINADVFELVKELVSIGNITNDMYLGLIQFGSETVHASEPVELQMKDIDMSIGVSSSRTASPTATSTSKGGADSFQAQITNFAVPAALGLGVMLGI
;
A
#
# COMPACT_ATOMS: atom_id res chain seq x y z
N MET A 1 55.86 -45.59 8.78
CA MET A 1 55.11 -46.87 8.81
C MET A 1 53.64 -46.56 9.17
N PHE A 2 52.83 -46.19 8.16
CA PHE A 2 51.45 -45.81 8.39
C PHE A 2 50.50 -46.90 7.86
N LYS A 3 49.74 -47.51 8.78
CA LYS A 3 48.72 -48.48 8.45
C LYS A 3 47.48 -47.78 7.93
N ARG A 4 47.08 -48.12 6.70
CA ARG A 4 45.76 -47.81 6.14
C ARG A 4 44.74 -48.73 6.78
N GLN A 5 43.68 -48.15 7.39
CA GLN A 5 42.47 -48.87 7.73
C GLN A 5 41.43 -48.62 6.65
N SER A 6 40.89 -49.69 6.14
CA SER A 6 39.79 -49.78 5.17
C SER A 6 38.47 -49.55 5.85
N ILE A 7 37.61 -48.70 5.28
CA ILE A 7 36.24 -48.45 5.69
C ILE A 7 35.32 -49.34 4.83
N PRO A 8 34.42 -50.15 5.41
CA PRO A 8 33.49 -50.95 4.63
C PRO A 8 32.28 -50.11 4.13
N LEU A 9 31.98 -50.28 2.86
CA LEU A 9 30.71 -49.83 2.24
C LEU A 9 29.56 -50.70 2.79
N TRP A 10 28.59 -50.08 3.47
CA TRP A 10 27.30 -50.69 3.75
C TRP A 10 26.18 -49.70 3.49
N GLY A 11 25.35 -50.00 2.48
CA GLY A 11 23.89 -49.90 2.51
C GLY A 11 23.27 -48.51 2.34
N LEU A 12 23.11 -48.05 1.10
CA LEU A 12 22.10 -47.10 0.71
C LEU A 12 20.71 -47.73 0.86
N TRP A 13 20.01 -47.45 1.95
CA TRP A 13 18.56 -47.66 2.05
C TRP A 13 17.84 -46.43 1.49
N PHE A 14 17.28 -46.57 0.27
CA PHE A 14 16.27 -45.67 -0.25
C PHE A 14 15.01 -45.74 0.60
N TRP A 15 14.78 -44.72 1.44
CA TRP A 15 13.46 -44.47 1.97
C TRP A 15 12.70 -43.65 0.91
N CYS A 16 11.84 -44.34 0.14
CA CYS A 16 10.74 -43.70 -0.57
C CYS A 16 9.76 -43.16 0.50
N LEU A 17 9.91 -41.90 0.89
CA LEU A 17 8.84 -41.16 1.52
C LEU A 17 7.79 -40.87 0.43
N SER A 18 6.73 -41.68 0.43
CA SER A 18 5.49 -41.35 -0.27
C SER A 18 4.95 -40.05 0.34
N LEU A 19 5.17 -38.92 -0.37
CA LEU A 19 4.40 -37.70 -0.14
C LEU A 19 2.94 -38.02 -0.50
N GLN A 20 2.19 -38.50 0.47
CA GLN A 20 0.74 -38.39 0.41
C GLN A 20 0.43 -36.90 0.51
N SER A 21 0.11 -36.29 -0.65
CA SER A 21 -0.55 -35.01 -0.72
C SER A 21 -1.86 -35.13 0.07
N ARG A 22 -1.82 -34.75 1.33
CA ARG A 22 -3.04 -34.43 2.06
C ARG A 22 -3.56 -33.14 1.45
N ASN A 23 -4.45 -33.24 0.49
CA ASN A 23 -5.42 -32.20 0.16
C ASN A 23 -6.34 -32.01 1.37
N ALA A 24 -5.81 -31.43 2.44
CA ALA A 24 -6.64 -30.77 3.41
C ALA A 24 -6.99 -29.44 2.74
N SER A 25 -8.15 -29.38 2.09
CA SER A 25 -8.88 -28.14 1.89
C SER A 25 -9.10 -27.58 3.29
N ALA A 26 -8.12 -26.85 3.83
CA ALA A 26 -8.32 -25.98 4.96
C ALA A 26 -9.35 -24.97 4.46
N LYS A 27 -10.55 -25.03 5.01
CA LYS A 27 -11.56 -24.00 4.84
C LYS A 27 -10.87 -22.71 5.30
N SER A 28 -10.52 -21.83 4.35
CA SER A 28 -9.88 -20.55 4.65
C SER A 28 -10.70 -19.87 5.74
N SER A 29 -10.06 -19.51 6.84
CA SER A 29 -10.74 -18.67 7.83
C SER A 29 -11.08 -17.36 7.12
N LYS A 30 -12.30 -16.87 7.27
CA LYS A 30 -12.77 -15.63 6.66
C LYS A 30 -11.87 -14.44 7.02
N TYR A 31 -11.18 -14.50 8.16
CA TYR A 31 -10.28 -13.47 8.68
C TYR A 31 -8.90 -14.03 8.91
N GLN A 32 -7.89 -13.17 8.75
CA GLN A 32 -6.49 -13.47 9.04
C GLN A 32 -5.85 -12.30 9.77
N ASP A 33 -5.00 -12.61 10.78
CA ASP A 33 -4.20 -11.61 11.48
C ASP A 33 -2.83 -11.48 10.84
N LEU A 34 -2.37 -10.23 10.67
CA LEU A 34 -1.06 -9.86 10.15
C LEU A 34 -0.28 -9.11 11.22
N ASN A 35 0.52 -9.83 12.00
CA ASN A 35 1.26 -9.29 13.14
C ASN A 35 2.74 -9.08 12.85
N GLU A 36 3.24 -9.63 11.74
CA GLU A 36 4.63 -9.47 11.32
C GLU A 36 4.89 -8.07 10.76
N GLN A 37 6.15 -7.64 10.78
CA GLN A 37 6.55 -6.30 10.30
C GLN A 37 6.12 -6.06 8.86
N TYR A 38 6.26 -7.07 8.00
CA TYR A 38 5.87 -7.04 6.59
C TYR A 38 4.89 -8.19 6.28
N GLY A 39 3.94 -8.45 7.19
CA GLY A 39 2.90 -9.43 6.98
C GLY A 39 2.01 -9.05 5.80
N GLY A 40 1.65 -10.03 4.98
CA GLY A 40 0.77 -9.84 3.83
C GLY A 40 -0.20 -10.99 3.63
N ALA A 41 -1.35 -10.71 3.05
CA ALA A 41 -2.34 -11.70 2.66
C ALA A 41 -3.09 -11.27 1.40
N LEU A 42 -3.31 -12.22 0.49
CA LEU A 42 -4.18 -12.01 -0.67
C LEU A 42 -5.63 -12.29 -0.30
N THR A 43 -6.55 -11.54 -0.89
CA THR A 43 -7.97 -11.88 -0.87
C THR A 43 -8.23 -13.18 -1.65
N ASP A 44 -9.40 -13.78 -1.44
CA ASP A 44 -9.77 -15.06 -2.07
C ASP A 44 -9.80 -14.97 -3.61
N SER A 45 -10.15 -13.82 -4.17
CA SER A 45 -10.09 -13.56 -5.61
C SER A 45 -8.67 -13.26 -6.13
N GLY A 46 -7.75 -12.85 -5.24
CA GLY A 46 -6.43 -12.33 -5.60
C GLY A 46 -6.45 -10.90 -6.12
N ALA A 47 -7.58 -10.18 -6.04
CA ALA A 47 -7.70 -8.80 -6.52
C ALA A 47 -7.02 -7.79 -5.59
N TYR A 48 -6.81 -8.14 -4.32
CA TYR A 48 -6.23 -7.28 -3.32
C TYR A 48 -5.15 -7.99 -2.50
N LEU A 49 -4.08 -7.25 -2.18
CA LEU A 49 -3.02 -7.69 -1.28
C LEU A 49 -2.98 -6.78 -0.06
N TYR A 50 -3.32 -7.30 1.10
CA TYR A 50 -3.14 -6.59 2.36
C TYR A 50 -1.68 -6.54 2.79
N GLY A 51 -1.26 -5.45 3.41
CA GLY A 51 0.07 -5.27 3.98
C GLY A 51 0.05 -4.61 5.34
N SER A 52 0.67 -5.24 6.36
CA SER A 52 0.87 -4.61 7.67
C SER A 52 1.87 -3.47 7.63
N ASN A 53 2.88 -3.58 6.78
CA ASN A 53 3.86 -2.56 6.37
C ASN A 53 4.36 -1.66 7.51
N LYS A 54 4.94 -2.25 8.57
CA LYS A 54 5.51 -1.53 9.72
C LYS A 54 6.97 -1.15 9.47
N TRP A 55 7.24 -0.44 8.39
CA TRP A 55 8.60 -0.13 7.95
C TRP A 55 9.37 0.81 8.88
N GLY A 56 8.67 1.69 9.59
CA GLY A 56 9.24 2.65 10.55
C GLY A 56 9.11 2.22 12.00
N ASP A 57 8.79 0.94 12.28
CA ASP A 57 8.69 0.39 13.63
C ASP A 57 10.01 0.59 14.40
N ASP A 58 9.97 1.43 15.43
CA ASP A 58 11.10 1.79 16.29
C ASP A 58 11.07 1.06 17.65
N GLY A 59 10.17 0.10 17.80
CA GLY A 59 9.95 -0.64 19.05
C GLY A 59 9.26 0.15 20.15
N SER A 60 8.69 1.32 19.84
CA SER A 60 7.99 2.17 20.84
C SER A 60 6.52 1.81 21.01
N GLY A 61 6.01 0.90 20.19
CA GLY A 61 4.61 0.54 20.20
C GLY A 61 4.31 -0.77 19.47
N SER A 62 3.13 -0.87 18.92
CA SER A 62 2.68 -2.06 18.18
C SER A 62 1.59 -1.73 17.17
N GLN A 63 1.46 -2.60 16.18
CA GLN A 63 0.33 -2.64 15.26
C GLN A 63 -0.06 -4.09 14.99
N ASN A 64 -1.37 -4.36 15.12
CA ASN A 64 -2.00 -5.61 14.69
C ASN A 64 -3.02 -5.30 13.63
N MET A 65 -3.03 -6.08 12.54
CA MET A 65 -3.96 -5.91 11.45
C MET A 65 -4.77 -7.20 11.27
N THR A 66 -6.09 -7.10 11.23
CA THR A 66 -6.99 -8.22 10.93
C THR A 66 -7.66 -7.95 9.58
N VAL A 67 -7.48 -8.84 8.63
CA VAL A 67 -7.94 -8.68 7.25
C VAL A 67 -9.06 -9.67 6.93
N LEU A 68 -10.02 -9.24 6.10
CA LEU A 68 -11.07 -10.08 5.55
C LEU A 68 -10.58 -10.66 4.22
N LEU A 69 -10.48 -11.99 4.13
CA LEU A 69 -10.01 -12.66 2.92
C LEU A 69 -11.06 -12.70 1.81
N ALA A 70 -12.35 -12.81 2.16
CA ALA A 70 -13.44 -12.72 1.20
C ALA A 70 -13.61 -11.26 0.74
N ASP A 71 -13.69 -11.04 -0.55
CA ASP A 71 -13.73 -9.72 -1.19
C ASP A 71 -14.92 -9.53 -2.15
N ASP A 72 -16.04 -10.20 -1.88
CA ASP A 72 -17.26 -10.12 -2.70
C ASP A 72 -17.87 -8.70 -2.77
N ASN A 73 -17.57 -7.87 -1.75
CA ASN A 73 -18.03 -6.48 -1.63
C ASN A 73 -16.86 -5.48 -1.52
N GLY A 74 -15.67 -5.87 -1.98
CA GLY A 74 -14.45 -5.10 -1.81
C GLY A 74 -13.63 -5.53 -0.59
N ALA A 75 -12.40 -5.04 -0.53
CA ALA A 75 -11.46 -5.36 0.54
C ALA A 75 -11.84 -4.65 1.85
N SER A 76 -11.64 -5.33 2.98
CA SER A 76 -11.89 -4.75 4.31
C SER A 76 -10.87 -5.23 5.33
N PHE A 77 -10.40 -4.33 6.18
CA PHE A 77 -9.50 -4.67 7.27
C PHE A 77 -9.66 -3.72 8.46
N ASN A 78 -9.21 -4.19 9.62
CA ASN A 78 -9.02 -3.37 10.81
C ASN A 78 -7.53 -3.36 11.16
N ALA A 79 -7.04 -2.24 11.70
CA ALA A 79 -5.70 -2.15 12.28
C ALA A 79 -5.77 -1.44 13.63
N THR A 80 -5.30 -2.13 14.69
CA THR A 80 -5.15 -1.52 16.01
C THR A 80 -3.68 -1.19 16.20
N TRP A 81 -3.37 0.06 16.54
CA TRP A 81 -2.00 0.53 16.65
C TRP A 81 -1.80 1.56 17.77
N MET A 82 -0.55 1.70 18.23
CA MET A 82 -0.09 2.73 19.16
C MET A 82 1.43 2.89 18.97
N TRP A 83 1.91 4.14 18.89
CA TRP A 83 3.33 4.47 18.78
C TRP A 83 3.65 5.63 19.74
N GLU A 84 4.59 5.43 20.67
CA GLU A 84 4.85 6.38 21.76
C GLU A 84 5.98 7.37 21.47
N LYS A 85 6.99 6.94 20.67
CA LYS A 85 8.18 7.76 20.37
C LYS A 85 8.14 8.28 18.94
N ASN A 86 9.12 9.09 18.60
CA ASN A 86 9.30 9.62 17.25
C ASN A 86 7.99 10.15 16.65
N ILE A 87 7.30 10.98 17.45
CA ILE A 87 5.91 11.42 17.23
C ILE A 87 5.66 12.22 15.95
N GLU A 88 6.70 12.44 15.15
CA GLU A 88 6.67 13.15 13.88
C GLU A 88 7.05 12.23 12.68
N TYR A 89 7.25 10.92 12.94
CA TYR A 89 7.64 9.97 11.91
C TYR A 89 6.55 8.92 11.70
N VAL A 90 6.36 8.52 10.44
CA VAL A 90 5.48 7.41 10.11
C VAL A 90 6.12 6.10 10.59
N HIS A 91 5.38 5.31 11.36
CA HIS A 91 5.84 4.01 11.85
C HIS A 91 5.34 2.85 11.00
N ALA A 92 4.13 2.98 10.46
CA ALA A 92 3.55 1.95 9.61
C ALA A 92 2.54 2.55 8.62
N TYR A 93 2.27 1.76 7.58
CA TYR A 93 1.23 2.03 6.60
C TYR A 93 0.41 0.75 6.35
N PRO A 94 -0.50 0.36 7.31
CA PRO A 94 -1.44 -0.73 7.06
C PRO A 94 -2.32 -0.37 5.88
N ASN A 95 -2.29 -1.21 4.85
CA ASN A 95 -2.92 -0.90 3.58
C ASN A 95 -3.50 -2.12 2.87
N VAL A 96 -4.26 -1.84 1.85
CA VAL A 96 -4.67 -2.77 0.81
C VAL A 96 -4.13 -2.31 -0.54
N GLY A 97 -3.37 -3.17 -1.21
CA GLY A 97 -2.80 -2.95 -2.55
C GLY A 97 -3.68 -3.56 -3.63
N TYR A 98 -3.97 -2.80 -4.68
CA TYR A 98 -4.72 -3.26 -5.84
C TYR A 98 -3.88 -4.19 -6.72
N GLN A 99 -4.40 -5.38 -7.02
CA GLN A 99 -3.75 -6.37 -7.85
C GLN A 99 -4.49 -6.46 -9.20
N SER A 100 -3.81 -6.12 -10.29
CA SER A 100 -4.39 -6.17 -11.63
C SER A 100 -3.37 -6.61 -12.65
N ILE A 101 -3.77 -7.49 -13.58
CA ILE A 101 -2.95 -7.87 -14.75
C ILE A 101 -2.73 -6.70 -15.71
N GLN A 102 -3.45 -5.59 -15.54
CA GLN A 102 -3.29 -4.38 -16.34
C GLN A 102 -2.15 -3.49 -15.84
N LEU A 103 -1.64 -3.76 -14.64
CA LEU A 103 -0.49 -3.06 -14.07
C LEU A 103 0.79 -3.89 -14.20
N PRO A 104 1.97 -3.27 -14.43
CA PRO A 104 2.16 -1.83 -14.67
C PRO A 104 1.73 -1.42 -16.09
N THR A 105 1.16 -0.22 -16.22
CA THR A 105 0.77 0.35 -17.51
C THR A 105 1.16 1.83 -17.60
N THR A 106 1.35 2.36 -18.82
CA THR A 106 1.67 3.78 -18.98
C THR A 106 0.48 4.65 -18.62
N VAL A 107 0.75 5.84 -18.06
CA VAL A 107 -0.26 6.84 -17.71
C VAL A 107 -1.18 7.14 -18.92
N SER A 108 -0.60 7.22 -20.13
CA SER A 108 -1.37 7.43 -21.37
C SER A 108 -2.36 6.31 -21.73
N ASN A 109 -2.22 5.13 -21.12
CA ASN A 109 -3.14 4.00 -21.39
C ASN A 109 -4.26 3.91 -20.36
N VAL A 110 -4.18 4.64 -19.25
CA VAL A 110 -5.21 4.61 -18.21
C VAL A 110 -6.29 5.63 -18.57
N ASP A 111 -7.51 5.17 -18.72
CA ASP A 111 -8.68 6.02 -18.92
C ASP A 111 -9.26 6.51 -17.59
N SER A 112 -9.29 5.63 -16.57
CA SER A 112 -9.82 5.91 -15.25
C SER A 112 -9.20 5.02 -14.19
N PHE A 113 -9.18 5.48 -12.94
CA PHE A 113 -8.95 4.65 -11.77
C PHE A 113 -9.98 5.02 -10.71
N HIS A 114 -10.98 4.17 -10.58
CA HIS A 114 -12.06 4.38 -9.63
C HIS A 114 -11.71 3.80 -8.27
N LEU A 115 -11.88 4.60 -7.21
CA LEU A 115 -11.74 4.20 -5.82
C LEU A 115 -13.05 4.44 -5.10
N SER A 116 -13.56 3.44 -4.38
CA SER A 116 -14.65 3.61 -3.43
C SER A 116 -14.36 2.89 -2.12
N GLY A 117 -15.00 3.35 -1.04
CA GLY A 117 -14.88 2.75 0.27
C GLY A 117 -15.14 3.74 1.40
N SER A 118 -15.07 3.25 2.63
CA SER A 118 -15.27 4.05 3.83
C SER A 118 -14.29 3.64 4.94
N TRP A 119 -14.08 4.54 5.89
CA TRP A 119 -13.19 4.30 7.01
C TRP A 119 -13.68 4.99 8.27
N SER A 120 -13.20 4.52 9.41
CA SER A 120 -13.34 5.16 10.70
C SER A 120 -12.09 4.98 11.53
N VAL A 121 -11.76 5.98 12.35
CA VAL A 121 -10.63 5.96 13.29
C VAL A 121 -11.15 6.38 14.64
N PHE A 122 -10.82 5.62 15.68
CA PHE A 122 -11.29 5.89 17.04
C PHE A 122 -10.36 5.30 18.10
N PRO A 123 -10.31 5.90 19.31
CA PRO A 123 -9.63 5.30 20.45
C PRO A 123 -10.33 4.00 20.85
N VAL A 124 -9.55 2.94 21.06
CA VAL A 124 -10.11 1.62 21.48
C VAL A 124 -10.90 1.73 22.78
N ALA A 125 -10.46 2.60 23.71
CA ALA A 125 -11.13 2.83 24.99
C ALA A 125 -12.46 3.60 24.88
N SER A 126 -12.73 4.29 23.75
CA SER A 126 -13.93 5.14 23.57
C SER A 126 -14.44 5.10 22.13
N PRO A 127 -14.84 3.92 21.62
CA PRO A 127 -15.21 3.75 20.21
C PRO A 127 -16.50 4.46 19.80
N THR A 128 -17.32 4.87 20.77
CA THR A 128 -18.61 5.54 20.57
C THR A 128 -18.62 6.96 21.13
N ALA A 129 -17.45 7.60 21.24
CA ALA A 129 -17.36 8.97 21.72
C ALA A 129 -18.27 9.91 20.91
N SER A 130 -19.03 10.77 21.58
CA SER A 130 -19.96 11.71 20.93
C SER A 130 -19.23 12.79 20.10
N ASN A 131 -17.95 13.03 20.40
CA ASN A 131 -17.05 13.88 19.62
C ASN A 131 -15.74 13.13 19.40
N MET A 132 -15.62 12.47 18.24
CA MET A 132 -14.48 11.64 17.90
C MET A 132 -13.19 12.46 17.72
N THR A 133 -13.29 13.65 17.14
CA THR A 133 -12.15 14.56 17.01
C THR A 133 -11.54 14.91 18.37
N THR A 134 -12.37 15.22 19.37
CA THR A 134 -11.90 15.48 20.72
C THR A 134 -11.30 14.23 21.36
N ALA A 135 -11.90 13.07 21.18
CA ALA A 135 -11.39 11.81 21.73
C ALA A 135 -10.03 11.44 21.16
N LEU A 136 -9.84 11.56 19.85
CA LEU A 136 -8.55 11.33 19.19
C LEU A 136 -7.50 12.36 19.60
N SER A 137 -7.89 13.64 19.71
CA SER A 137 -6.99 14.69 20.18
C SER A 137 -6.53 14.47 21.63
N ALA A 138 -7.38 13.92 22.49
CA ALA A 138 -7.04 13.64 23.90
C ALA A 138 -5.91 12.62 24.06
N ILE A 139 -5.78 11.71 23.10
CA ILE A 139 -4.69 10.70 23.04
C ILE A 139 -3.57 11.08 22.07
N ALA A 140 -3.55 12.34 21.64
CA ALA A 140 -2.58 12.89 20.70
C ALA A 140 -2.44 12.04 19.41
N CYS A 141 -3.54 11.51 18.90
CA CYS A 141 -3.53 10.68 17.68
C CYS A 141 -3.05 11.49 16.47
N LYS A 142 -2.05 10.95 15.77
CA LYS A 142 -1.49 11.47 14.52
C LYS A 142 -1.52 10.37 13.46
N ALA A 143 -2.27 10.59 12.43
CA ALA A 143 -2.42 9.67 11.29
C ALA A 143 -3.07 10.38 10.09
N ASP A 144 -3.01 9.75 8.94
CA ASP A 144 -3.81 10.12 7.77
C ASP A 144 -4.62 8.92 7.22
N ILE A 145 -5.36 9.16 6.17
CA ILE A 145 -5.88 8.17 5.22
C ILE A 145 -5.47 8.65 3.84
N ALA A 146 -4.71 7.83 3.12
CA ALA A 146 -4.20 8.18 1.80
C ALA A 146 -4.21 7.00 0.84
N LEU A 147 -4.40 7.31 -0.45
CA LEU A 147 -4.10 6.43 -1.57
C LEU A 147 -2.72 6.82 -2.09
N ASP A 148 -1.84 5.82 -2.23
CA ASP A 148 -0.50 5.99 -2.79
C ASP A 148 -0.42 5.30 -4.15
N MET A 149 0.08 6.02 -5.14
CA MET A 149 0.32 5.54 -6.49
C MET A 149 1.77 5.77 -6.85
N PHE A 150 2.49 4.72 -7.25
CA PHE A 150 3.92 4.77 -7.57
C PHE A 150 4.15 4.71 -9.07
N LEU A 151 4.93 5.68 -9.57
CA LEU A 151 5.21 5.82 -10.99
C LEU A 151 6.72 5.88 -11.25
N ASP A 152 7.12 5.33 -12.41
CA ASP A 152 8.51 5.37 -12.88
C ASP A 152 8.57 5.27 -14.41
N ALA A 153 9.66 5.75 -15.01
CA ALA A 153 9.93 5.52 -16.44
C ALA A 153 10.21 4.03 -16.74
N ASN A 154 10.61 3.26 -15.72
CA ASN A 154 10.83 1.82 -15.81
C ASN A 154 9.64 1.07 -15.20
N ASN A 155 9.07 0.14 -15.98
CA ASN A 155 7.89 -0.62 -15.55
C ASN A 155 8.12 -1.51 -14.32
N VAL A 156 9.34 -2.02 -14.12
CA VAL A 156 9.68 -2.83 -12.93
C VAL A 156 9.82 -1.94 -11.71
N SER A 157 10.50 -0.78 -11.85
CA SER A 157 10.67 0.16 -10.75
C SER A 157 9.33 0.72 -10.26
N SER A 158 8.37 0.97 -11.16
CA SER A 158 7.04 1.47 -10.79
C SER A 158 6.24 0.53 -9.89
N THR A 159 6.55 -0.78 -9.88
CA THR A 159 5.88 -1.77 -9.02
C THR A 159 6.48 -1.87 -7.62
N ASN A 160 7.45 -1.02 -7.28
CA ASN A 160 8.15 -1.07 -6.01
C ASN A 160 8.29 0.34 -5.41
N ALA A 161 7.64 0.58 -4.28
CA ALA A 161 7.64 1.87 -3.59
C ALA A 161 9.05 2.42 -3.32
N SER A 162 10.03 1.53 -3.06
CA SER A 162 11.41 1.93 -2.78
C SER A 162 12.23 2.29 -4.02
N LEU A 163 11.79 1.87 -5.22
CA LEU A 163 12.51 2.06 -6.47
C LEU A 163 11.86 3.12 -7.36
N ALA A 164 10.56 3.31 -7.23
CA ALA A 164 9.82 4.30 -8.00
C ALA A 164 10.36 5.71 -7.76
N THR A 165 10.46 6.50 -8.82
CA THR A 165 10.96 7.88 -8.76
C THR A 165 9.90 8.91 -8.46
N HIS A 166 8.61 8.54 -8.57
CA HIS A 166 7.47 9.42 -8.33
C HIS A 166 6.42 8.70 -7.49
N GLU A 167 5.84 9.44 -6.56
CA GLU A 167 4.72 9.05 -5.73
C GLU A 167 3.62 10.09 -5.85
N VAL A 168 2.41 9.64 -6.14
CA VAL A 168 1.21 10.47 -6.13
C VAL A 168 0.32 9.99 -5.01
N MET A 169 0.07 10.88 -4.03
CA MET A 169 -0.80 10.61 -2.90
C MET A 169 -2.12 11.34 -3.08
N VAL A 170 -3.23 10.67 -2.74
CA VAL A 170 -4.54 11.29 -2.64
C VAL A 170 -5.03 11.12 -1.21
N TRP A 171 -4.83 12.15 -0.41
CA TRP A 171 -5.22 12.19 0.99
C TRP A 171 -6.74 12.31 1.12
N GLN A 172 -7.31 11.75 2.17
CA GLN A 172 -8.74 11.79 2.44
C GLN A 172 -9.04 12.41 3.80
N SER A 173 -8.30 12.00 4.83
CA SER A 173 -8.47 12.46 6.22
C SER A 173 -7.13 12.61 6.89
N VAL A 174 -7.09 13.43 7.93
CA VAL A 174 -5.90 13.69 8.72
C VAL A 174 -6.26 13.94 10.19
N TRP A 175 -5.44 13.45 11.11
CA TRP A 175 -5.54 13.72 12.55
C TRP A 175 -4.21 14.18 13.11
N GLY A 176 -4.27 15.06 14.12
CA GLY A 176 -3.10 15.46 14.90
C GLY A 176 -2.08 16.35 14.20
N GLY A 177 -2.46 17.00 13.09
CA GLY A 177 -1.56 17.93 12.38
C GLY A 177 -0.43 17.23 11.63
N VAL A 178 -0.70 16.05 11.08
CA VAL A 178 0.14 15.43 10.06
C VAL A 178 -0.02 16.23 8.77
N TRP A 179 1.09 16.50 8.09
CA TRP A 179 1.09 17.33 6.88
C TRP A 179 1.89 16.67 5.76
N PRO A 180 1.46 16.82 4.49
CA PRO A 180 2.18 16.27 3.37
C PRO A 180 3.52 16.97 3.15
N ILE A 181 4.45 16.30 2.50
CA ILE A 181 5.70 16.89 2.03
C ILE A 181 5.39 18.13 1.18
N GLY A 182 6.02 19.26 1.49
CA GLY A 182 5.81 20.54 0.80
C GLY A 182 4.73 21.43 1.42
N TYR A 183 4.07 21.01 2.49
CA TYR A 183 3.02 21.81 3.14
C TYR A 183 3.51 23.17 3.64
N TYR A 184 4.72 23.24 4.21
CA TYR A 184 5.29 24.48 4.77
C TYR A 184 5.96 25.38 3.72
N ASP A 185 6.11 24.89 2.49
CA ASP A 185 6.65 25.65 1.36
C ASP A 185 5.75 25.45 0.12
N PRO A 186 4.45 25.77 0.22
CA PRO A 186 3.56 25.58 -0.89
C PRO A 186 3.94 26.60 -2.00
N PRO A 187 3.92 26.19 -3.26
CA PRO A 187 4.10 27.11 -4.37
C PRO A 187 3.01 28.20 -4.31
N THR A 188 3.37 29.44 -4.61
CA THR A 188 2.40 30.54 -4.67
C THR A 188 1.32 30.21 -5.70
N GLY A 189 0.05 30.14 -5.26
CA GLY A 189 -1.05 29.69 -6.08
C GLY A 189 -1.00 28.18 -6.32
N ALA A 190 -0.80 27.40 -5.24
CA ALA A 190 -0.81 25.94 -5.32
C ALA A 190 -2.01 25.46 -6.15
N PRO A 191 -1.79 24.57 -7.14
CA PRO A 191 -2.87 24.07 -7.98
C PRO A 191 -4.00 23.46 -7.15
N GLU A 192 -5.23 23.73 -7.56
CA GLU A 192 -6.43 23.14 -6.98
C GLU A 192 -7.19 22.38 -8.07
N TYR A 193 -7.81 21.27 -7.67
CA TYR A 193 -8.65 20.47 -8.55
C TYR A 193 -9.94 20.09 -7.82
N ASN A 194 -11.07 20.19 -8.51
CA ASN A 194 -12.37 19.76 -7.96
C ASN A 194 -12.66 18.33 -8.42
N LEU A 195 -12.49 17.37 -7.51
CA LEU A 195 -12.83 15.97 -7.74
C LEU A 195 -14.17 15.65 -7.07
N SER A 196 -15.17 15.32 -7.87
CA SER A 196 -16.52 14.92 -7.39
C SER A 196 -17.14 15.89 -6.38
N GLY A 197 -16.90 17.20 -6.53
CA GLY A 197 -17.45 18.26 -5.66
C GLY A 197 -16.55 18.60 -4.45
N ILE A 198 -15.44 17.91 -4.26
CA ILE A 198 -14.44 18.20 -3.23
C ILE A 198 -13.24 18.89 -3.89
N THR A 199 -12.82 20.01 -3.33
CA THR A 199 -11.61 20.70 -3.78
C THR A 199 -10.39 20.07 -3.12
N TYR A 200 -9.42 19.66 -3.92
CA TYR A 200 -8.11 19.16 -3.52
C TYR A 200 -7.04 20.20 -3.85
N GLN A 201 -6.15 20.46 -2.90
CA GLN A 201 -4.98 21.32 -3.08
C GLN A 201 -3.73 20.46 -3.25
N LEU A 202 -2.87 20.82 -4.23
CA LEU A 202 -1.62 20.10 -4.49
C LEU A 202 -0.48 20.62 -3.62
N PHE A 203 0.19 19.71 -2.92
CA PHE A 203 1.48 19.93 -2.28
C PHE A 203 2.55 19.09 -2.97
N THR A 204 3.75 19.62 -3.13
CA THR A 204 4.84 18.96 -3.86
C THR A 204 6.14 19.04 -3.10
N GLY A 205 6.91 17.98 -3.14
CA GLY A 205 8.22 17.97 -2.50
C GLY A 205 9.03 16.74 -2.89
N ARG A 206 10.07 16.46 -2.13
CA ARG A 206 10.91 15.28 -2.31
C ARG A 206 11.08 14.55 -0.99
N ASN A 207 10.90 13.25 -1.06
CA ASN A 207 11.32 12.38 0.02
C ASN A 207 12.82 12.57 0.26
N GLN A 208 13.22 12.78 1.52
CA GLN A 208 14.62 13.03 1.87
C GLN A 208 15.44 11.75 1.97
N GLN A 209 14.79 10.61 1.95
CA GLN A 209 15.39 9.28 2.07
C GLN A 209 15.41 8.55 0.72
N GLY A 210 16.22 7.51 0.63
CA GLY A 210 16.30 6.65 -0.55
C GLY A 210 16.63 7.40 -1.83
N GLN A 211 15.81 7.20 -2.86
CA GLN A 211 16.00 7.79 -4.19
C GLN A 211 15.59 9.28 -4.29
N LYS A 212 15.21 9.92 -3.19
CA LYS A 212 14.66 11.28 -3.18
C LYS A 212 13.48 11.42 -4.15
N GLN A 213 12.58 10.48 -4.05
CA GLN A 213 11.35 10.37 -4.81
C GLN A 213 10.60 11.71 -4.85
N ALA A 214 10.11 12.11 -6.01
CA ALA A 214 9.23 13.25 -6.13
C ALA A 214 7.84 12.85 -5.61
N VAL A 215 7.31 13.63 -4.66
CA VAL A 215 6.02 13.36 -4.01
C VAL A 215 5.03 14.46 -4.39
N PHE A 216 3.85 14.06 -4.79
CA PHE A 216 2.72 14.91 -5.19
C PHE A 216 1.51 14.52 -4.36
N SER A 217 1.16 15.35 -3.38
CA SER A 217 0.06 15.07 -2.45
C SER A 217 -1.14 15.97 -2.72
N TRP A 218 -2.23 15.38 -3.19
CA TRP A 218 -3.52 16.02 -3.28
C TRP A 218 -4.25 15.90 -1.95
N VAL A 219 -4.53 17.03 -1.31
CA VAL A 219 -5.15 17.09 0.02
C VAL A 219 -6.50 17.77 -0.07
N PRO A 220 -7.59 17.13 0.40
CA PRO A 220 -8.92 17.73 0.32
C PRO A 220 -9.07 18.88 1.31
N THR A 221 -9.76 19.94 0.91
CA THR A 221 -10.08 21.08 1.78
C THR A 221 -11.06 20.73 2.89
N VAL A 222 -11.78 19.60 2.74
CA VAL A 222 -12.70 19.04 3.74
C VAL A 222 -12.42 17.54 3.84
N TYR A 223 -12.04 17.09 5.04
CA TYR A 223 -11.73 15.67 5.28
C TYR A 223 -12.97 14.79 5.12
N GLN A 224 -12.74 13.60 4.58
CA GLN A 224 -13.77 12.65 4.20
C GLN A 224 -13.76 11.43 5.13
N GLU A 225 -14.91 10.74 5.24
CA GLU A 225 -15.03 9.43 5.89
C GLU A 225 -15.33 8.31 4.89
N SER A 226 -15.47 8.68 3.62
CA SER A 226 -15.66 7.77 2.48
C SER A 226 -15.26 8.44 1.18
N ILE A 227 -15.01 7.64 0.15
CA ILE A 227 -14.76 8.09 -1.21
C ILE A 227 -15.57 7.25 -2.19
N ASN A 228 -15.93 7.87 -3.33
CA ASN A 228 -16.49 7.22 -4.51
C ASN A 228 -16.20 8.12 -5.72
N ALA A 229 -15.02 7.96 -6.34
CA ALA A 229 -14.54 8.88 -7.38
C ALA A 229 -13.55 8.23 -8.35
N ASP A 230 -13.44 8.78 -9.56
CA ASP A 230 -12.31 8.53 -10.47
C ASP A 230 -11.11 9.38 -10.04
N VAL A 231 -10.26 8.82 -9.18
CA VAL A 231 -9.09 9.53 -8.65
C VAL A 231 -7.98 9.70 -9.68
N PHE A 232 -8.07 9.03 -10.83
CA PHE A 232 -7.10 9.21 -11.92
C PHE A 232 -7.20 10.60 -12.56
N GLU A 233 -8.29 11.32 -12.38
CA GLU A 233 -8.40 12.71 -12.79
C GLU A 233 -7.31 13.60 -12.16
N LEU A 234 -6.92 13.34 -10.91
CA LEU A 234 -5.83 14.04 -10.23
C LEU A 234 -4.46 13.71 -10.84
N VAL A 235 -4.26 12.48 -11.33
CA VAL A 235 -3.05 12.09 -12.07
C VAL A 235 -2.99 12.78 -13.43
N LYS A 236 -4.11 12.84 -14.14
CA LYS A 236 -4.23 13.57 -15.42
C LYS A 236 -3.92 15.06 -15.23
N GLU A 237 -4.35 15.64 -14.12
CA GLU A 237 -4.02 17.05 -13.81
C GLU A 237 -2.52 17.23 -13.61
N LEU A 238 -1.82 16.32 -12.93
CA LEU A 238 -0.34 16.37 -12.80
C LEU A 238 0.36 16.30 -14.17
N VAL A 239 -0.19 15.57 -15.14
CA VAL A 239 0.30 15.56 -16.51
C VAL A 239 0.06 16.92 -17.17
N SER A 240 -1.14 17.48 -17.00
CA SER A 240 -1.55 18.75 -17.64
C SER A 240 -0.67 19.92 -17.21
N ILE A 241 -0.22 19.93 -15.94
CA ILE A 241 0.65 20.97 -15.37
C ILE A 241 2.15 20.62 -15.48
N GLY A 242 2.51 19.47 -16.11
CA GLY A 242 3.89 19.10 -16.44
C GLY A 242 4.69 18.49 -15.29
N ASN A 243 4.05 18.03 -14.23
CA ASN A 243 4.72 17.40 -13.09
C ASN A 243 5.10 15.93 -13.34
N ILE A 244 4.32 15.22 -14.14
CA ILE A 244 4.58 13.85 -14.59
C ILE A 244 4.36 13.75 -16.10
N THR A 245 4.79 12.66 -16.72
CA THR A 245 4.65 12.48 -18.18
C THR A 245 3.80 11.27 -18.52
N ASN A 246 3.18 11.29 -19.69
CA ASN A 246 2.26 10.27 -20.18
C ASN A 246 2.92 8.90 -20.42
N ASP A 247 4.22 8.85 -20.59
CA ASP A 247 5.01 7.62 -20.83
C ASP A 247 5.50 6.95 -19.56
N MET A 248 5.32 7.57 -18.39
CA MET A 248 5.60 6.92 -17.10
C MET A 248 4.65 5.75 -16.87
N TYR A 249 5.16 4.69 -16.24
CA TYR A 249 4.38 3.54 -15.82
C TYR A 249 3.79 3.77 -14.43
N LEU A 250 2.48 3.59 -14.31
CA LEU A 250 1.79 3.38 -13.04
C LEU A 250 1.89 1.90 -12.69
N GLY A 251 2.47 1.56 -11.56
CA GLY A 251 2.77 0.15 -11.21
C GLY A 251 2.18 -0.33 -9.89
N LEU A 252 2.40 0.39 -8.81
CA LEU A 252 1.88 0.02 -7.49
C LEU A 252 0.83 1.03 -7.03
N ILE A 253 -0.28 0.52 -6.51
CA ILE A 253 -1.37 1.33 -5.96
C ILE A 253 -1.77 0.73 -4.61
N GLN A 254 -1.78 1.53 -3.55
CA GLN A 254 -2.08 1.12 -2.19
C GLN A 254 -2.99 2.14 -1.52
N PHE A 255 -3.98 1.68 -0.73
CA PHE A 255 -4.87 2.54 0.03
C PHE A 255 -4.86 2.14 1.50
N GLY A 256 -4.56 3.09 2.38
CA GLY A 256 -4.37 2.80 3.80
C GLY A 256 -4.25 4.04 4.66
N SER A 257 -3.47 3.91 5.73
CA SER A 257 -3.24 4.97 6.72
C SER A 257 -1.78 5.02 7.12
N GLU A 258 -1.14 6.16 7.01
CA GLU A 258 0.13 6.40 7.70
C GLU A 258 -0.14 6.59 9.20
N THR A 259 0.40 5.67 10.01
CA THR A 259 0.26 5.72 11.48
C THR A 259 1.51 6.32 12.09
N VAL A 260 1.35 7.46 12.80
CA VAL A 260 2.47 8.27 13.30
C VAL A 260 2.58 8.20 14.81
N HIS A 261 1.52 8.53 15.55
CA HIS A 261 1.58 8.59 17.01
C HIS A 261 0.19 8.44 17.64
N ALA A 262 0.14 7.76 18.75
CA ALA A 262 -0.95 7.85 19.74
C ALA A 262 -0.44 7.40 21.11
N SER A 263 -0.88 8.06 22.19
CA SER A 263 -0.52 7.69 23.56
C SER A 263 -1.36 6.52 24.10
N GLU A 264 -2.42 6.15 23.41
CA GLU A 264 -3.30 5.01 23.72
C GLU A 264 -3.67 4.29 22.41
N PRO A 265 -4.12 3.01 22.47
CA PRO A 265 -4.50 2.26 21.29
C PRO A 265 -5.61 2.93 20.47
N VAL A 266 -5.36 3.02 19.17
CA VAL A 266 -6.30 3.50 18.14
C VAL A 266 -6.70 2.35 17.26
N GLU A 267 -7.96 2.28 16.87
CA GLU A 267 -8.44 1.40 15.84
C GLU A 267 -8.79 2.17 14.58
N LEU A 268 -8.24 1.70 13.46
CA LEU A 268 -8.61 2.02 12.10
C LEU A 268 -9.52 0.90 11.57
N GLN A 269 -10.63 1.24 10.97
CA GLN A 269 -11.45 0.32 10.18
C GLN A 269 -11.56 0.82 8.75
N MET A 270 -11.14 0.00 7.79
CA MET A 270 -11.32 0.23 6.35
C MET A 270 -12.35 -0.76 5.83
N LYS A 271 -13.39 -0.28 5.14
CA LYS A 271 -14.54 -1.10 4.74
C LYS A 271 -14.90 -0.92 3.29
N ASP A 272 -15.20 -2.04 2.64
CA ASP A 272 -15.75 -2.09 1.28
C ASP A 272 -14.90 -1.28 0.29
N ILE A 273 -13.56 -1.43 0.42
CA ILE A 273 -12.61 -0.76 -0.47
C ILE A 273 -12.64 -1.47 -1.82
N ASP A 274 -13.15 -0.78 -2.82
CA ASP A 274 -13.18 -1.27 -4.19
C ASP A 274 -12.33 -0.37 -5.10
N MET A 275 -11.49 -1.00 -5.91
CA MET A 275 -10.57 -0.35 -6.84
C MET A 275 -10.72 -0.99 -8.22
N SER A 276 -10.83 -0.15 -9.24
CA SER A 276 -10.89 -0.63 -10.61
C SER A 276 -10.17 0.32 -11.57
N ILE A 277 -9.44 -0.26 -12.52
CA ILE A 277 -8.71 0.47 -13.56
C ILE A 277 -9.36 0.27 -14.92
N GLY A 278 -9.68 1.37 -15.59
CA GLY A 278 -10.06 1.39 -17.01
C GLY A 278 -8.83 1.68 -17.86
N VAL A 279 -8.54 0.82 -18.83
CA VAL A 279 -7.45 1.04 -19.79
C VAL A 279 -7.98 1.09 -21.22
N SER A 280 -7.38 1.95 -22.03
CA SER A 280 -7.74 2.11 -23.44
C SER A 280 -7.54 0.82 -24.22
N SER A 281 -8.59 0.33 -24.87
CA SER A 281 -8.56 -0.85 -25.72
C SER A 281 -7.83 -0.65 -27.06
N SER A 282 -7.30 0.53 -27.34
CA SER A 282 -6.65 0.88 -28.57
C SER A 282 -5.14 0.62 -28.55
N ARG A 283 -4.75 -0.66 -28.61
CA ARG A 283 -3.46 -1.06 -29.20
C ARG A 283 -3.63 -2.29 -30.03
N THR A 284 -3.50 -2.08 -31.34
CA THR A 284 -3.20 -3.10 -32.34
C THR A 284 -2.11 -4.01 -31.80
N ALA A 285 -2.44 -5.30 -31.65
CA ALA A 285 -1.48 -6.32 -31.29
C ALA A 285 -0.26 -6.23 -32.20
N SER A 286 0.91 -6.03 -31.64
CA SER A 286 2.18 -6.30 -32.33
C SER A 286 2.24 -7.81 -32.66
N PRO A 287 2.83 -8.24 -33.77
CA PRO A 287 2.64 -9.55 -34.34
C PRO A 287 3.07 -10.67 -33.37
N THR A 288 2.19 -11.63 -33.26
CA THR A 288 2.29 -12.88 -32.54
C THR A 288 3.65 -13.56 -32.69
N ALA A 289 4.43 -13.59 -31.63
CA ALA A 289 5.42 -14.62 -31.46
C ALA A 289 4.69 -15.87 -30.94
N THR A 290 4.54 -16.87 -31.76
CA THR A 290 3.99 -18.16 -31.40
C THR A 290 4.92 -18.82 -30.36
N SER A 291 4.58 -18.78 -29.09
CA SER A 291 5.20 -19.62 -28.09
C SER A 291 4.17 -20.59 -27.51
N THR A 292 4.46 -21.86 -27.70
CA THR A 292 3.74 -22.99 -27.14
C THR A 292 3.63 -22.89 -25.62
N SER A 293 2.38 -22.90 -25.12
CA SER A 293 2.01 -22.87 -23.73
C SER A 293 2.53 -24.08 -22.96
N LYS A 294 3.23 -23.84 -21.84
CA LYS A 294 3.28 -24.75 -20.69
C LYS A 294 3.10 -23.95 -19.43
N GLY A 295 2.00 -24.24 -18.72
CA GLY A 295 1.80 -24.17 -17.28
C GLY A 295 2.08 -22.83 -16.58
N GLY A 296 1.09 -21.97 -16.49
CA GLY A 296 1.13 -20.77 -15.67
C GLY A 296 0.71 -21.02 -14.22
N ALA A 297 1.57 -21.67 -13.42
CA ALA A 297 1.38 -21.73 -11.96
C ALA A 297 2.54 -21.06 -11.18
N ASP A 298 3.67 -20.81 -11.85
CA ASP A 298 4.89 -20.36 -11.15
C ASP A 298 5.05 -18.83 -11.07
N SER A 299 4.24 -18.03 -11.79
CA SER A 299 4.38 -16.57 -11.79
C SER A 299 3.73 -15.87 -10.59
N PHE A 300 2.74 -16.50 -9.95
CA PHE A 300 2.06 -15.91 -8.78
C PHE A 300 2.87 -16.01 -7.48
N GLN A 301 3.70 -17.05 -7.36
CA GLN A 301 4.53 -17.25 -6.16
C GLN A 301 5.77 -16.34 -6.13
N ALA A 302 6.22 -15.88 -7.29
CA ALA A 302 7.37 -14.97 -7.39
C ALA A 302 7.08 -13.53 -6.92
N GLN A 303 5.82 -13.11 -6.93
CA GLN A 303 5.44 -11.78 -6.40
C GLN A 303 5.44 -11.73 -4.87
N ILE A 304 5.09 -12.84 -4.21
CA ILE A 304 5.06 -12.90 -2.73
C ILE A 304 6.46 -12.85 -2.12
N THR A 305 7.48 -13.37 -2.82
CA THR A 305 8.86 -13.39 -2.32
C THR A 305 9.63 -12.07 -2.53
N ASN A 306 9.13 -11.17 -3.37
CA ASN A 306 9.77 -9.86 -3.61
C ASN A 306 9.32 -8.76 -2.64
N PHE A 307 8.42 -9.06 -1.70
CA PHE A 307 8.03 -8.13 -0.62
C PHE A 307 9.01 -8.07 0.57
N ALA A 308 10.15 -8.74 0.48
CA ALA A 308 11.27 -8.42 1.34
C ALA A 308 11.86 -7.08 0.91
N VAL A 309 11.17 -6.00 1.22
CA VAL A 309 11.69 -4.63 1.09
C VAL A 309 12.86 -4.52 2.07
N PRO A 310 14.08 -4.21 1.62
CA PRO A 310 15.14 -3.87 2.55
C PRO A 310 14.66 -2.67 3.36
N ALA A 311 14.73 -2.79 4.68
CA ALA A 311 14.49 -1.73 5.61
C ALA A 311 15.27 -0.48 5.19
N ALA A 312 14.57 0.58 4.88
CA ALA A 312 14.96 1.98 4.94
C ALA A 312 14.35 2.80 3.80
N LEU A 313 13.07 3.08 3.86
CA LEU A 313 12.54 4.28 3.23
C LEU A 313 11.47 4.83 4.17
N GLY A 314 11.91 5.65 5.12
CA GLY A 314 11.00 6.49 5.83
C GLY A 314 10.38 7.47 4.83
N LEU A 315 9.11 7.33 4.53
CA LEU A 315 8.29 8.44 4.08
C LEU A 315 8.36 9.44 5.23
N GLY A 316 9.28 10.40 5.14
CA GLY A 316 9.42 11.42 6.14
C GLY A 316 8.28 12.40 5.96
N VAL A 317 7.22 12.28 6.73
CA VAL A 317 6.44 13.45 7.08
C VAL A 317 7.40 14.33 7.88
N MET A 318 8.07 15.27 7.22
CA MET A 318 8.84 16.28 7.89
C MET A 318 7.86 17.35 8.40
N LEU A 319 7.50 17.23 9.67
CA LEU A 319 6.98 18.39 10.39
C LEU A 319 8.15 19.37 10.56
N GLY A 320 8.12 20.46 9.81
CA GLY A 320 9.05 21.55 10.01
C GLY A 320 8.88 22.13 11.41
N ILE A 321 10.00 22.23 12.13
CA ILE A 321 10.14 23.08 13.32
C ILE A 321 10.23 24.53 12.88
#